data_3552f772a3a314ef69bcf002581bbf59
#
_entry.id   3552f772a3a314ef69bcf002581bbf59
#
_cell.length_a   1.000
_cell.length_b   1.000
_cell.length_c   1.000
_cell.angle_alpha   90.00
_cell.angle_beta   90.00
_cell.angle_gamma   90.00
#
_symmetry.space_group_name_H-M   'P 1'
#
loop_
_entity.id
_entity.type
_entity.pdbx_description
1 polymer ?
#
loop_
_entity_poly.entity_id
_entity_poly.type
_entity_poly.pdbx_seq_one_letter_code
_entity_poly.pdbx_strand_id
1 'polypeptide(L)'
;FETLHKKHHEQMTCDLILDPETEIHKALIKEDEALPQNIVLILTHQHSKPMMYQMISSQLDADRMDYLLRDAYATGTSYGNFDLERILRTLRVKNDSLCVKMSGMHSIEDYIMARYHMYWQVYLHPDAKSYEIMIQQFFKRYAQVRNIEVFEPLLNGELSNKDFYLMDEHRMFY
;
A
#
# COMPACT_ATOMS: atom_id res chain seq x y z
N PHE A 1 13.74 -4.37 -0.27
CA PHE A 1 13.87 -4.17 -1.72
C PHE A 1 14.18 -2.71 -2.06
N GLU A 2 13.35 -1.75 -1.69
CA GLU A 2 13.54 -0.32 -1.99
C GLU A 2 14.90 0.21 -1.55
N THR A 3 15.35 -0.17 -0.35
CA THR A 3 16.64 0.24 0.20
C THR A 3 17.83 -0.32 -0.59
N LEU A 4 17.70 -1.53 -1.13
CA LEU A 4 18.77 -2.20 -1.89
C LEU A 4 18.84 -1.73 -3.34
N HIS A 5 17.68 -1.55 -3.99
CA HIS A 5 17.60 -1.31 -5.44
C HIS A 5 17.14 0.10 -5.82
N LYS A 6 16.83 0.95 -4.85
CA LYS A 6 16.32 2.34 -5.07
C LYS A 6 15.09 2.41 -5.98
N LYS A 7 14.32 1.32 -6.05
CA LYS A 7 13.10 1.22 -6.83
C LYS A 7 11.91 1.15 -5.88
N HIS A 8 10.98 2.08 -5.97
CA HIS A 8 9.79 2.11 -5.12
C HIS A 8 8.81 0.99 -5.48
N HIS A 9 8.09 0.47 -4.49
CA HIS A 9 7.07 -0.56 -4.69
C HIS A 9 5.97 -0.12 -5.67
N GLU A 10 5.61 1.16 -5.67
CA GLU A 10 4.64 1.72 -6.63
C GLU A 10 5.13 1.59 -8.08
N GLN A 11 6.42 1.78 -8.34
CA GLN A 11 7.00 1.58 -9.65
C GLN A 11 6.96 0.10 -10.07
N MET A 12 7.24 -0.81 -9.14
CA MET A 12 7.11 -2.25 -9.38
C MET A 12 5.67 -2.62 -9.74
N THR A 13 4.69 -2.07 -9.02
CA THR A 13 3.27 -2.27 -9.31
C THR A 13 2.93 -1.80 -10.73
N CYS A 14 3.40 -0.62 -11.14
CA CYS A 14 3.19 -0.11 -12.49
C CYS A 14 3.83 -1.01 -13.56
N ASP A 15 5.05 -1.48 -13.32
CA ASP A 15 5.75 -2.40 -14.24
C ASP A 15 4.97 -3.71 -14.40
N LEU A 16 4.46 -4.29 -13.31
CA LEU A 16 3.64 -5.51 -13.34
C LEU A 16 2.33 -5.32 -14.12
N ILE A 17 1.69 -4.16 -13.97
CA ILE A 17 0.45 -3.82 -14.67
C ILE A 17 0.69 -3.65 -16.17
N LEU A 18 1.84 -3.10 -16.56
CA LEU A 18 2.17 -2.82 -17.96
C LEU A 18 2.82 -3.99 -18.69
N ASP A 19 3.40 -4.96 -17.99
CA ASP A 19 4.08 -6.09 -18.59
C ASP A 19 3.08 -7.11 -19.20
N PRO A 20 3.07 -7.30 -20.54
CA PRO A 20 2.15 -8.20 -21.23
C PRO A 20 2.24 -9.67 -20.79
N GLU A 21 3.36 -10.07 -20.19
CA GLU A 21 3.55 -11.45 -19.76
C GLU A 21 2.86 -11.75 -18.41
N THR A 22 2.50 -10.74 -17.65
CA THR A 22 1.84 -10.93 -16.34
C THR A 22 0.37 -11.31 -16.48
N GLU A 23 -0.11 -12.10 -15.52
CA GLU A 23 -1.53 -12.47 -15.46
C GLU A 23 -2.43 -11.26 -15.15
N ILE A 24 -1.90 -10.25 -14.42
CA ILE A 24 -2.59 -8.99 -14.14
C ILE A 24 -2.86 -8.26 -15.45
N HIS A 25 -1.84 -8.03 -16.27
CA HIS A 25 -1.99 -7.37 -17.56
C HIS A 25 -3.01 -8.10 -18.44
N LYS A 26 -2.85 -9.43 -18.58
CA LYS A 26 -3.76 -10.26 -19.37
C LYS A 26 -5.21 -10.22 -18.90
N ALA A 27 -5.43 -10.08 -17.59
CA ALA A 27 -6.77 -9.93 -17.04
C ALA A 27 -7.36 -8.54 -17.35
N LEU A 28 -6.57 -7.48 -17.20
CA LEU A 28 -7.00 -6.11 -17.42
C LEU A 28 -7.39 -5.83 -18.89
N ILE A 29 -6.56 -6.27 -19.85
CA ILE A 29 -6.84 -6.05 -21.28
C ILE A 29 -8.06 -6.82 -21.80
N LYS A 30 -8.51 -7.87 -21.10
CA LYS A 30 -9.76 -8.56 -21.44
C LYS A 30 -11.00 -7.71 -21.18
N GLU A 31 -10.92 -6.82 -20.18
CA GLU A 31 -12.01 -5.90 -19.83
C GLU A 31 -11.97 -4.64 -20.73
N ASP A 32 -10.78 -4.03 -20.84
CA ASP A 32 -10.55 -2.85 -21.67
C ASP A 32 -9.06 -2.75 -22.01
N GLU A 33 -8.74 -2.60 -23.29
CA GLU A 33 -7.36 -2.48 -23.78
C GLU A 33 -6.61 -1.28 -23.20
N ALA A 34 -7.31 -0.18 -22.87
CA ALA A 34 -6.74 1.02 -22.26
C ALA A 34 -6.64 0.94 -20.72
N LEU A 35 -7.18 -0.10 -20.09
CA LEU A 35 -7.30 -0.19 -18.63
C LEU A 35 -5.93 -0.22 -17.92
N PRO A 36 -4.92 -1.00 -18.36
CA PRO A 36 -3.59 -1.00 -17.74
C PRO A 36 -2.98 0.40 -17.68
N GLN A 37 -3.03 1.13 -18.80
CA GLN A 37 -2.47 2.47 -18.88
C GLN A 37 -3.22 3.46 -17.99
N ASN A 38 -4.56 3.39 -17.96
CA ASN A 38 -5.38 4.25 -17.11
C ASN A 38 -5.10 4.02 -15.62
N ILE A 39 -4.91 2.75 -15.20
CA ILE A 39 -4.56 2.43 -13.82
C ILE A 39 -3.20 3.04 -13.47
N VAL A 40 -2.20 2.93 -14.34
CA VAL A 40 -0.87 3.53 -14.11
C VAL A 40 -0.96 5.05 -14.00
N LEU A 41 -1.76 5.73 -14.84
CA LEU A 41 -1.99 7.17 -14.71
C LEU A 41 -2.61 7.55 -13.35
N ILE A 42 -3.48 6.70 -12.79
CA ILE A 42 -4.06 6.92 -11.46
C ILE A 42 -2.99 6.72 -10.38
N LEU A 43 -2.25 5.62 -10.41
CA LEU A 43 -1.20 5.30 -9.43
C LEU A 43 -0.08 6.34 -9.41
N THR A 44 0.28 6.88 -10.58
CA THR A 44 1.32 7.92 -10.72
C THR A 44 0.80 9.35 -10.53
N HIS A 45 -0.45 9.53 -10.15
CA HIS A 45 -1.13 10.83 -9.98
C HIS A 45 -1.15 11.70 -11.25
N GLN A 46 -1.13 11.07 -12.42
CA GLN A 46 -1.15 11.76 -13.73
C GLN A 46 -2.51 11.74 -14.41
N HIS A 47 -3.51 11.10 -13.79
CA HIS A 47 -4.86 11.07 -14.33
C HIS A 47 -5.50 12.46 -14.31
N SER A 48 -6.22 12.82 -15.38
CA SER A 48 -6.83 14.16 -15.59
C SER A 48 -7.84 14.56 -14.51
N LYS A 49 -8.46 13.61 -13.83
CA LYS A 49 -9.41 13.82 -12.72
C LYS A 49 -8.75 13.51 -11.39
N PRO A 50 -8.41 14.53 -10.57
CA PRO A 50 -7.75 14.32 -9.26
C PRO A 50 -8.48 13.35 -8.35
N MET A 51 -9.80 13.31 -8.35
CA MET A 51 -10.57 12.40 -7.51
C MET A 51 -10.16 10.93 -7.67
N MET A 52 -9.74 10.51 -8.87
CA MET A 52 -9.40 9.12 -9.15
C MET A 52 -8.19 8.66 -8.32
N TYR A 53 -7.11 9.45 -8.31
CA TYR A 53 -5.95 9.11 -7.48
C TYR A 53 -6.16 9.47 -6.01
N GLN A 54 -7.00 10.47 -5.68
CA GLN A 54 -7.30 10.81 -4.30
C GLN A 54 -8.05 9.71 -3.55
N MET A 55 -8.87 8.90 -4.24
CA MET A 55 -9.53 7.74 -3.63
C MET A 55 -8.54 6.65 -3.22
N ILE A 56 -7.39 6.56 -3.89
CA ILE A 56 -6.40 5.49 -3.70
C ILE A 56 -5.21 5.97 -2.87
N SER A 57 -4.79 7.22 -3.06
CA SER A 57 -3.59 7.77 -2.43
C SER A 57 -3.81 9.24 -2.03
N SER A 58 -4.38 9.45 -0.86
CA SER A 58 -4.57 10.78 -0.26
C SER A 58 -4.57 10.68 1.27
N GLN A 59 -4.89 11.76 1.98
CA GLN A 59 -5.03 11.70 3.44
C GLN A 59 -6.30 10.99 3.89
N LEU A 60 -7.30 10.88 3.01
CA LEU A 60 -8.58 10.25 3.27
C LEU A 60 -8.88 9.28 2.10
N ASP A 61 -8.00 8.30 1.91
CA ASP A 61 -8.11 7.27 0.88
C ASP A 61 -8.71 5.97 1.42
N ALA A 62 -9.12 5.12 0.48
CA ALA A 62 -9.77 3.85 0.80
C ALA A 62 -8.83 2.90 1.57
N ASP A 63 -7.55 2.87 1.21
CA ASP A 63 -6.56 2.00 1.85
C ASP A 63 -6.39 2.35 3.33
N ARG A 64 -6.20 3.63 3.65
CA ARG A 64 -6.07 4.08 5.05
C ARG A 64 -7.32 3.83 5.87
N MET A 65 -8.49 4.06 5.29
CA MET A 65 -9.76 3.79 5.99
C MET A 65 -9.94 2.29 6.25
N ASP A 66 -9.55 1.43 5.31
CA ASP A 66 -9.61 -0.01 5.49
C ASP A 66 -8.61 -0.52 6.52
N TYR A 67 -7.31 -0.24 6.33
CA TYR A 67 -6.32 -0.86 7.22
C TYR A 67 -6.42 -0.38 8.66
N LEU A 68 -6.79 0.88 8.93
CA LEU A 68 -6.96 1.36 10.30
C LEU A 68 -8.04 0.56 11.05
N LEU A 69 -9.18 0.30 10.43
CA LEU A 69 -10.25 -0.49 11.03
C LEU A 69 -9.87 -1.96 11.18
N ARG A 70 -9.27 -2.53 10.16
CA ARG A 70 -8.82 -3.93 10.14
C ARG A 70 -7.70 -4.18 11.16
N ASP A 71 -6.73 -3.29 11.25
CA ASP A 71 -5.64 -3.40 12.20
C ASP A 71 -6.12 -3.17 13.65
N ALA A 72 -7.04 -2.24 13.88
CA ALA A 72 -7.67 -2.06 15.18
C ALA A 72 -8.39 -3.34 15.62
N TYR A 73 -9.12 -3.98 14.71
CA TYR A 73 -9.76 -5.26 14.99
C TYR A 73 -8.72 -6.38 15.27
N ALA A 74 -7.71 -6.52 14.43
CA ALA A 74 -6.69 -7.56 14.55
C ALA A 74 -5.82 -7.42 15.82
N THR A 75 -5.54 -6.18 16.24
CA THR A 75 -4.76 -5.90 17.46
C THR A 75 -5.60 -5.85 18.73
N GLY A 76 -6.94 -5.92 18.60
CA GLY A 76 -7.86 -5.84 19.72
C GLY A 76 -7.90 -4.44 20.38
N THR A 77 -7.51 -3.39 19.65
CA THR A 77 -7.53 -2.01 20.15
C THR A 77 -8.82 -1.31 19.77
N SER A 78 -9.25 -0.36 20.60
CA SER A 78 -10.39 0.53 20.28
C SER A 78 -9.96 1.83 19.61
N TYR A 79 -8.68 2.12 19.53
CA TYR A 79 -8.14 3.41 19.09
C TYR A 79 -8.33 3.70 17.60
N GLY A 80 -8.38 2.67 16.77
CA GLY A 80 -8.51 2.81 15.32
C GLY A 80 -9.96 2.89 14.83
N ASN A 81 -10.93 2.88 15.72
CA ASN A 81 -12.35 2.94 15.35
C ASN A 81 -12.79 4.37 15.05
N PHE A 82 -13.52 4.53 13.96
CA PHE A 82 -14.15 5.78 13.54
C PHE A 82 -15.41 5.48 12.70
N ASP A 83 -16.27 6.46 12.49
CA ASP A 83 -17.52 6.30 11.74
C ASP A 83 -17.27 6.38 10.23
N LEU A 84 -16.81 5.26 9.64
CA LEU A 84 -16.58 5.12 8.19
C LEU A 84 -17.84 5.42 7.39
N GLU A 85 -18.99 4.93 7.83
CA GLU A 85 -20.24 5.11 7.09
C GLU A 85 -20.62 6.59 7.00
N ARG A 86 -20.45 7.34 8.08
CA ARG A 86 -20.67 8.78 8.10
C ARG A 86 -19.70 9.52 7.19
N ILE A 87 -18.41 9.13 7.16
CA ILE A 87 -17.42 9.68 6.25
C ILE A 87 -17.90 9.48 4.81
N LEU A 88 -18.19 8.25 4.41
CA LEU A 88 -18.61 7.92 3.05
C LEU A 88 -19.89 8.67 2.63
N ARG A 89 -20.88 8.81 3.52
CA ARG A 89 -22.11 9.58 3.28
C ARG A 89 -21.86 11.08 3.09
N THR A 90 -20.78 11.61 3.61
CA THR A 90 -20.46 13.04 3.54
C THR A 90 -19.44 13.39 2.47
N LEU A 91 -18.77 12.41 1.86
CA LEU A 91 -17.89 12.61 0.70
C LEU A 91 -18.66 13.20 -0.49
N ARG A 92 -18.02 14.11 -1.18
CA ARG A 92 -18.52 14.77 -2.40
C ARG A 92 -17.39 14.99 -3.37
N VAL A 93 -17.76 15.22 -4.62
CA VAL A 93 -16.82 15.65 -5.66
C VAL A 93 -17.15 17.10 -6.02
N LYS A 94 -16.14 17.95 -6.01
CA LYS A 94 -16.24 19.35 -6.44
C LYS A 94 -15.00 19.69 -7.27
N ASN A 95 -15.21 20.18 -8.48
CA ASN A 95 -14.12 20.51 -9.43
C ASN A 95 -13.15 19.31 -9.62
N ASP A 96 -13.72 18.12 -9.85
CA ASP A 96 -13.00 16.84 -10.01
C ASP A 96 -12.11 16.43 -8.83
N SER A 97 -12.30 17.02 -7.66
CA SER A 97 -11.56 16.68 -6.43
C SER A 97 -12.51 16.23 -5.32
N LEU A 98 -12.01 15.34 -4.46
CA LEU A 98 -12.75 14.90 -3.29
C LEU A 98 -12.82 16.02 -2.25
N CYS A 99 -13.97 16.18 -1.66
CA CYS A 99 -14.21 17.05 -0.52
C CYS A 99 -15.22 16.44 0.45
N VAL A 100 -15.30 16.98 1.65
CA VAL A 100 -16.24 16.52 2.67
C VAL A 100 -17.23 17.63 2.97
N LYS A 101 -18.51 17.28 3.12
CA LYS A 101 -19.51 18.24 3.64
C LYS A 101 -19.14 18.69 5.05
N MET A 102 -19.42 19.94 5.40
CA MET A 102 -19.22 20.47 6.74
C MET A 102 -19.88 19.60 7.83
N SER A 103 -21.03 18.99 7.53
CA SER A 103 -21.71 18.08 8.46
C SER A 103 -20.96 16.77 8.76
N GLY A 104 -19.89 16.46 7.99
CA GLY A 104 -18.99 15.33 8.22
C GLY A 104 -17.70 15.68 8.96
N MET A 105 -17.49 16.95 9.30
CA MET A 105 -16.22 17.42 9.86
C MET A 105 -15.80 16.65 11.11
N HIS A 106 -16.69 16.44 12.07
CA HIS A 106 -16.35 15.69 13.28
C HIS A 106 -15.97 14.23 13.01
N SER A 107 -16.58 13.56 12.02
CA SER A 107 -16.18 12.20 11.65
C SER A 107 -14.77 12.18 11.02
N ILE A 108 -14.36 13.25 10.36
CA ILE A 108 -12.98 13.39 9.87
C ILE A 108 -12.01 13.66 11.01
N GLU A 109 -12.38 14.48 11.98
CA GLU A 109 -11.59 14.70 13.19
C GLU A 109 -11.37 13.39 13.94
N ASP A 110 -12.42 12.59 14.14
CA ASP A 110 -12.34 11.26 14.77
C ASP A 110 -11.42 10.32 13.98
N TYR A 111 -11.52 10.30 12.66
CA TYR A 111 -10.63 9.53 11.80
C TYR A 111 -9.16 9.95 11.95
N ILE A 112 -8.87 11.24 11.97
CA ILE A 112 -7.49 11.75 12.15
C ILE A 112 -6.96 11.34 13.54
N MET A 113 -7.80 11.42 14.58
CA MET A 113 -7.42 10.99 15.92
C MET A 113 -7.23 9.48 16.01
N ALA A 114 -8.10 8.69 15.40
CA ALA A 114 -7.95 7.24 15.33
C ALA A 114 -6.62 6.87 14.65
N ARG A 115 -6.30 7.49 13.51
CA ARG A 115 -5.02 7.31 12.83
C ARG A 115 -3.83 7.68 13.72
N TYR A 116 -3.88 8.85 14.38
CA TYR A 116 -2.83 9.28 15.29
C TYR A 116 -2.60 8.25 16.42
N HIS A 117 -3.65 7.78 17.06
CA HIS A 117 -3.55 6.80 18.13
C HIS A 117 -3.01 5.44 17.64
N MET A 118 -3.46 4.94 16.47
CA MET A 118 -2.95 3.71 15.90
C MET A 118 -1.45 3.81 15.57
N TYR A 119 -1.01 4.94 15.02
CA TYR A 119 0.41 5.17 14.79
C TYR A 119 1.22 5.11 16.07
N TRP A 120 0.76 5.81 17.11
CA TRP A 120 1.49 5.89 18.36
C TRP A 120 1.45 4.59 19.17
N GLN A 121 0.30 3.95 19.26
CA GLN A 121 0.08 2.79 20.12
C GLN A 121 0.41 1.44 19.45
N VAL A 122 0.30 1.35 18.13
CA VAL A 122 0.44 0.09 17.41
C VAL A 122 1.64 0.12 16.49
N TYR A 123 1.67 0.99 15.47
CA TYR A 123 2.71 0.95 14.44
C TYR A 123 4.09 1.39 14.93
N LEU A 124 4.15 2.31 15.88
CA LEU A 124 5.40 2.75 16.50
C LEU A 124 5.69 2.06 17.84
N HIS A 125 4.93 1.00 18.17
CA HIS A 125 5.19 0.25 19.39
C HIS A 125 6.62 -0.32 19.37
N PRO A 126 7.37 -0.28 20.50
CA PRO A 126 8.75 -0.74 20.56
C PRO A 126 8.94 -2.17 20.06
N ASP A 127 8.02 -3.08 20.38
CA ASP A 127 8.11 -4.48 19.95
C ASP A 127 7.97 -4.59 18.42
N ALA A 128 7.00 -3.89 17.81
CA ALA A 128 6.84 -3.86 16.36
C ALA A 128 8.09 -3.32 15.66
N LYS A 129 8.67 -2.23 16.19
CA LYS A 129 9.92 -1.67 15.68
C LYS A 129 11.12 -2.59 15.88
N SER A 130 11.16 -3.35 16.95
CA SER A 130 12.22 -4.35 17.19
C SER A 130 12.19 -5.45 16.14
N TYR A 131 11.01 -5.97 15.79
CA TYR A 131 10.86 -6.96 14.71
C TYR A 131 11.29 -6.38 13.35
N GLU A 132 10.87 -5.18 13.03
CA GLU A 132 11.28 -4.50 11.79
C GLU A 132 12.81 -4.39 11.69
N ILE A 133 13.47 -3.97 12.77
CA ILE A 133 14.92 -3.88 12.83
C ILE A 133 15.59 -5.26 12.69
N MET A 134 15.04 -6.30 13.33
CA MET A 134 15.56 -7.67 13.18
C MET A 134 15.49 -8.15 11.73
N ILE A 135 14.38 -7.94 11.04
CA ILE A 135 14.23 -8.28 9.62
C ILE A 135 15.24 -7.50 8.76
N GLN A 136 15.43 -6.21 9.03
CA GLN A 136 16.42 -5.40 8.32
C GLN A 136 17.86 -5.92 8.54
N GLN A 137 18.21 -6.30 9.78
CA GLN A 137 19.52 -6.86 10.08
C GLN A 137 19.70 -8.25 9.47
N PHE A 138 18.64 -9.06 9.42
CA PHE A 138 18.68 -10.34 8.73
C PHE A 138 19.05 -10.14 7.25
N PHE A 139 18.36 -9.26 6.50
CA PHE A 139 18.70 -9.03 5.10
C PHE A 139 20.09 -8.43 4.90
N LYS A 140 20.52 -7.53 5.78
CA LYS A 140 21.91 -7.02 5.74
C LYS A 140 22.94 -8.13 5.92
N ARG A 141 22.71 -9.05 6.88
CA ARG A 141 23.59 -10.19 7.12
C ARG A 141 23.53 -11.18 5.96
N TYR A 142 22.34 -11.45 5.46
CA TYR A 142 22.12 -12.30 4.30
C TYR A 142 22.93 -11.80 3.09
N ALA A 143 22.87 -10.52 2.78
CA ALA A 143 23.62 -9.91 1.67
C ALA A 143 25.16 -10.10 1.80
N GLN A 144 25.68 -10.25 3.04
CA GLN A 144 27.10 -10.53 3.28
C GLN A 144 27.48 -12.01 3.09
N VAL A 145 26.61 -12.91 3.51
CA VAL A 145 26.90 -14.36 3.55
C VAL A 145 26.53 -15.06 2.25
N ARG A 146 25.49 -14.60 1.56
CA ARG A 146 25.01 -15.10 0.25
C ARG A 146 24.96 -16.63 0.14
N ASN A 147 24.32 -17.28 1.11
CA ASN A 147 24.28 -18.74 1.16
C ASN A 147 22.90 -19.35 0.83
N ILE A 148 21.92 -18.53 0.42
CA ILE A 148 20.56 -18.98 0.09
C ILE A 148 20.21 -18.46 -1.32
N GLU A 149 20.21 -19.36 -2.30
CA GLU A 149 20.01 -19.04 -3.72
C GLU A 149 18.67 -18.34 -4.02
N VAL A 150 17.62 -18.63 -3.23
CA VAL A 150 16.28 -18.05 -3.42
C VAL A 150 16.27 -16.51 -3.38
N PHE A 151 17.18 -15.89 -2.64
CA PHE A 151 17.24 -14.43 -2.52
C PHE A 151 18.27 -13.75 -3.42
N GLU A 152 19.06 -14.52 -4.20
CA GLU A 152 20.06 -13.95 -5.10
C GLU A 152 19.45 -12.98 -6.14
N PRO A 153 18.30 -13.26 -6.79
CA PRO A 153 17.66 -12.30 -7.69
C PRO A 153 17.29 -10.99 -7.00
N LEU A 154 16.83 -11.06 -5.73
CA LEU A 154 16.52 -9.88 -4.92
C LEU A 154 17.75 -9.03 -4.64
N LEU A 155 18.88 -9.65 -4.34
CA LEU A 155 20.13 -8.96 -4.01
C LEU A 155 20.79 -8.34 -5.24
N ASN A 156 20.71 -9.01 -6.38
CA ASN A 156 21.33 -8.57 -7.62
C ASN A 156 20.47 -7.54 -8.40
N GLY A 157 19.22 -7.32 -8.01
CA GLY A 157 18.30 -6.45 -8.75
C GLY A 157 17.77 -7.06 -10.05
N GLU A 158 17.99 -8.36 -10.24
CA GLU A 158 17.57 -9.13 -11.42
C GLU A 158 16.20 -9.81 -11.20
N LEU A 159 15.41 -9.29 -10.26
CA LEU A 159 14.11 -9.85 -9.92
C LEU A 159 13.17 -9.72 -11.11
N SER A 160 12.82 -10.84 -11.71
CA SER A 160 11.77 -10.86 -12.72
C SER A 160 10.41 -10.61 -12.07
N ASN A 161 9.43 -10.16 -12.85
CA ASN A 161 8.06 -10.01 -12.37
C ASN A 161 7.51 -11.32 -11.79
N LYS A 162 7.88 -12.46 -12.37
CA LYS A 162 7.52 -13.79 -11.87
C LYS A 162 8.15 -14.08 -10.50
N ASP A 163 9.42 -13.75 -10.31
CA ASP A 163 10.10 -13.94 -9.02
C ASP A 163 9.51 -13.04 -7.95
N PHE A 164 9.13 -11.81 -8.30
CA PHE A 164 8.46 -10.89 -7.40
C PHE A 164 7.15 -11.46 -6.85
N TYR A 165 6.31 -12.07 -7.69
CA TYR A 165 5.10 -12.77 -7.24
C TYR A 165 5.36 -13.93 -6.27
N LEU A 166 6.53 -14.52 -6.36
CA LEU A 166 6.90 -15.66 -5.54
C LEU A 166 7.58 -15.26 -4.22
N MET A 167 7.89 -13.98 -4.03
CA MET A 167 8.53 -13.45 -2.83
C MET A 167 7.49 -12.90 -1.85
N ASP A 168 6.74 -13.80 -1.25
CA ASP A 168 5.84 -13.51 -0.14
C ASP A 168 6.42 -13.97 1.20
N GLU A 169 5.75 -13.60 2.30
CA GLU A 169 6.16 -13.98 3.66
C GLU A 169 6.19 -15.49 3.84
N HIS A 170 5.32 -16.22 3.14
CA HIS A 170 5.27 -17.66 3.23
C HIS A 170 6.56 -18.30 2.74
N ARG A 171 7.12 -17.83 1.62
CA ARG A 171 8.43 -18.29 1.13
C ARG A 171 9.61 -17.83 1.97
N MET A 172 9.45 -16.74 2.70
CA MET A 172 10.52 -16.23 3.58
C MET A 172 10.63 -17.02 4.88
N PHE A 173 9.54 -17.65 5.34
CA PHE A 173 9.48 -18.32 6.64
C PHE A 173 9.35 -19.85 6.54
N TYR A 174 9.12 -20.41 5.36
CA TYR A 174 8.99 -21.84 5.08
C TYR A 174 9.82 -22.27 3.85
#